data_469ba7ae6e529e671f474b90e43f56e3
#
_entry.id   469ba7ae6e529e671f474b90e43f56e3
#
_cell.length_a   1.000
_cell.length_b   1.000
_cell.length_c   1.000
_cell.angle_alpha   90.00
_cell.angle_beta   90.00
_cell.angle_gamma   90.00
#
_symmetry.space_group_name_H-M   'P 1'
#
loop_
_entity.id
_entity.type
_entity.pdbx_description
1 polymer ?
#
loop_
_entity_poly.entity_id
_entity_poly.type
_entity_poly.pdbx_seq_one_letter_code
_entity_poly.pdbx_strand_id
1 'polypeptide(L)'
;MKARIILIICLITGIAAHLSANEKIYINREVTTHIVMPENIKMVDISTTKIIGNQCTDNIVRIKPYLEDDSISSEGYKENELLGTLTIIGERHIAQYDILYTESPKYASTIYNVSYNETQSYINPEVSMPMAEIARYAWAVYGSRRKFNQIVSNKNGIRAYINNIYSIGDYFFIDYTLKNRTRIAYDIEEIRVKLTDKKETKATNSQTIELTPVFSMNNTVSSGRTTGTCLYFRS
;
A
#
# COMPACT_ATOMS: atom_id res chain seq x y z
N MET A 1 56.23 -23.08 2.14
CA MET A 1 55.26 -23.05 1.00
C MET A 1 53.95 -23.76 1.38
N LYS A 2 53.95 -24.96 1.99
CA LYS A 2 52.70 -25.69 2.33
C LYS A 2 51.73 -24.91 3.27
N ALA A 3 52.26 -24.18 4.27
CA ALA A 3 51.42 -23.39 5.20
C ALA A 3 50.72 -22.20 4.57
N ARG A 4 51.34 -21.54 3.54
CA ARG A 4 50.73 -20.42 2.81
C ARG A 4 49.63 -20.90 1.86
N ILE A 5 49.75 -22.11 1.31
CA ILE A 5 48.69 -22.71 0.45
C ILE A 5 47.48 -23.08 1.28
N ILE A 6 47.63 -23.59 2.49
CA ILE A 6 46.55 -23.91 3.40
C ILE A 6 45.80 -22.66 3.84
N LEU A 7 46.48 -21.54 4.10
CA LEU A 7 45.88 -20.26 4.46
C LEU A 7 45.04 -19.69 3.31
N ILE A 8 45.51 -19.82 2.06
CA ILE A 8 44.77 -19.34 0.87
C ILE A 8 43.53 -20.22 0.63
N ILE A 9 43.58 -21.52 0.84
CA ILE A 9 42.44 -22.41 0.71
C ILE A 9 41.39 -22.11 1.80
N CYS A 10 41.79 -21.82 3.04
CA CYS A 10 40.84 -21.39 4.08
C CYS A 10 40.21 -20.01 3.79
N LEU A 11 40.92 -19.10 3.09
CA LEU A 11 40.38 -17.80 2.70
C LEU A 11 39.35 -17.92 1.56
N ILE A 12 39.53 -18.87 0.65
CA ILE A 12 38.62 -19.12 -0.48
C ILE A 12 37.34 -19.86 0.00
N THR A 13 37.41 -20.72 1.00
CA THR A 13 36.24 -21.40 1.57
C THR A 13 35.39 -20.50 2.47
N GLY A 14 35.94 -19.35 2.91
CA GLY A 14 35.21 -18.33 3.70
C GLY A 14 34.28 -17.44 2.89
N ILE A 15 34.36 -17.47 1.53
CA ILE A 15 33.36 -16.86 0.65
C ILE A 15 32.29 -17.92 0.35
N ALA A 16 31.67 -18.45 1.41
CA ALA A 16 30.37 -19.10 1.24
C ALA A 16 29.42 -18.01 0.74
N ALA A 17 29.08 -18.06 -0.56
CA ALA A 17 28.01 -17.27 -1.08
C ALA A 17 26.84 -17.43 -0.10
N HIS A 18 26.39 -16.35 0.52
CA HIS A 18 25.10 -16.30 1.15
C HIS A 18 24.08 -16.52 0.03
N LEU A 19 23.82 -17.79 -0.33
CA LEU A 19 22.59 -18.13 -1.01
C LEU A 19 21.51 -17.73 -0.01
N SER A 20 20.92 -16.57 -0.20
CA SER A 20 19.73 -16.18 0.53
C SER A 20 18.65 -17.18 0.15
N ALA A 21 18.48 -18.20 0.98
CA ALA A 21 17.33 -19.08 0.85
C ALA A 21 16.09 -18.23 1.17
N ASN A 22 15.05 -18.34 0.35
CA ASN A 22 13.79 -17.68 0.65
C ASN A 22 13.27 -18.13 2.02
N GLU A 23 12.65 -17.23 2.74
CA GLU A 23 11.89 -17.57 3.96
C GLU A 23 10.76 -18.54 3.61
N LYS A 24 10.43 -19.42 4.54
CA LYS A 24 9.47 -20.51 4.35
C LYS A 24 8.16 -20.21 5.04
N ILE A 25 7.05 -20.36 4.32
CA ILE A 25 5.71 -20.26 4.87
C ILE A 25 5.00 -21.60 4.70
N TYR A 26 4.51 -22.16 5.82
CA TYR A 26 3.77 -23.41 5.82
C TYR A 26 2.29 -23.16 5.72
N ILE A 27 1.64 -23.79 4.75
CA ILE A 27 0.20 -23.68 4.50
C ILE A 27 -0.48 -25.05 4.60
N ASN A 28 -1.77 -25.04 4.94
CA ASN A 28 -2.57 -26.24 5.13
C ASN A 28 -3.94 -26.11 4.46
N ARG A 29 -4.60 -27.24 4.20
CA ARG A 29 -5.93 -27.28 3.55
C ARG A 29 -7.06 -26.73 4.40
N GLU A 30 -6.99 -26.89 5.72
CA GLU A 30 -8.06 -26.54 6.65
C GLU A 30 -8.03 -25.07 7.04
N VAL A 31 -6.83 -24.46 7.01
CA VAL A 31 -6.65 -23.07 7.43
C VAL A 31 -6.17 -22.17 6.27
N THR A 32 -6.60 -20.93 6.28
CA THR A 32 -6.15 -19.93 5.31
C THR A 32 -4.99 -19.15 5.91
N THR A 33 -3.92 -18.98 5.16
CA THR A 33 -2.76 -18.16 5.55
C THR A 33 -2.93 -16.75 5.05
N HIS A 34 -2.82 -15.77 5.95
CA HIS A 34 -2.84 -14.35 5.64
C HIS A 34 -1.42 -13.78 5.79
N ILE A 35 -0.91 -13.18 4.74
CA ILE A 35 0.41 -12.56 4.72
C ILE A 35 0.20 -11.05 4.72
N VAL A 36 0.74 -10.38 5.75
CA VAL A 36 0.56 -8.96 5.99
C VAL A 36 1.87 -8.25 5.64
N MET A 37 1.83 -7.43 4.59
CA MET A 37 2.95 -6.58 4.20
C MET A 37 3.00 -5.30 5.04
N PRO A 38 4.20 -4.74 5.30
CA PRO A 38 4.35 -3.47 6.02
C PRO A 38 4.01 -2.23 5.17
N GLU A 39 3.69 -2.42 3.89
CA GLU A 39 3.31 -1.39 2.92
C GLU A 39 2.25 -1.91 1.96
N ASN A 40 1.67 -1.03 1.13
CA ASN A 40 0.66 -1.44 0.16
C ASN A 40 1.26 -2.33 -0.93
N ILE A 41 0.52 -3.38 -1.27
CA ILE A 41 0.87 -4.35 -2.29
C ILE A 41 0.45 -3.80 -3.66
N LYS A 42 1.34 -3.91 -4.63
CA LYS A 42 1.11 -3.52 -6.02
C LYS A 42 0.90 -4.73 -6.93
N MET A 43 1.62 -5.82 -6.65
CA MET A 43 1.50 -7.04 -7.42
C MET A 43 1.76 -8.26 -6.54
N VAL A 44 1.06 -9.35 -6.84
CA VAL A 44 1.27 -10.67 -6.25
C VAL A 44 1.47 -11.66 -7.38
N ASP A 45 2.55 -12.41 -7.34
CA ASP A 45 2.85 -13.49 -8.26
C ASP A 45 2.97 -14.82 -7.53
N ILE A 46 2.22 -15.81 -8.00
CA ILE A 46 2.24 -17.17 -7.48
C ILE A 46 2.76 -18.08 -8.60
N SER A 47 3.93 -18.67 -8.41
CA SER A 47 4.66 -19.42 -9.43
C SER A 47 4.01 -20.75 -9.85
N THR A 48 2.89 -21.14 -9.25
CA THR A 48 2.30 -22.49 -9.39
C THR A 48 0.77 -22.47 -9.34
N THR A 49 0.15 -23.47 -9.93
CA THR A 49 -1.29 -23.71 -9.81
C THR A 49 -1.68 -24.48 -8.54
N LYS A 50 -0.70 -25.02 -7.80
CA LYS A 50 -0.93 -25.70 -6.53
C LYS A 50 -1.36 -24.80 -5.38
N ILE A 51 -1.28 -23.49 -5.58
CA ILE A 51 -1.62 -22.46 -4.60
C ILE A 51 -2.66 -21.53 -5.21
N ILE A 52 -3.74 -21.30 -4.50
CA ILE A 52 -4.70 -20.26 -4.80
C ILE A 52 -4.59 -19.12 -3.80
N GLY A 53 -4.78 -17.91 -4.26
CA GLY A 53 -4.75 -16.75 -3.39
C GLY A 53 -5.32 -15.52 -4.06
N ASN A 54 -5.60 -14.52 -3.22
CA ASN A 54 -5.97 -13.18 -3.69
C ASN A 54 -5.58 -12.13 -2.67
N GLN A 55 -5.45 -10.90 -3.13
CA GLN A 55 -5.29 -9.74 -2.27
C GLN A 55 -6.63 -9.39 -1.62
N CYS A 56 -6.67 -9.36 -0.29
CA CYS A 56 -7.88 -9.08 0.50
C CYS A 56 -8.06 -7.60 0.78
N THR A 57 -6.94 -6.93 1.09
CA THR A 57 -6.85 -5.50 1.38
C THR A 57 -5.60 -4.94 0.72
N ASP A 58 -5.37 -3.64 0.86
CA ASP A 58 -4.22 -2.98 0.24
C ASP A 58 -2.87 -3.61 0.61
N ASN A 59 -2.77 -4.23 1.78
CA ASN A 59 -1.53 -4.80 2.31
C ASN A 59 -1.62 -6.25 2.76
N ILE A 60 -2.71 -6.97 2.47
CA ILE A 60 -2.90 -8.36 2.89
C ILE A 60 -3.19 -9.26 1.69
N VAL A 61 -2.42 -10.32 1.57
CA VAL A 61 -2.66 -11.45 0.67
C VAL A 61 -3.08 -12.67 1.49
N ARG A 62 -4.09 -13.37 1.04
CA ARG A 62 -4.43 -14.69 1.56
C ARG A 62 -4.09 -15.76 0.55
N ILE A 63 -3.59 -16.89 1.04
CA ILE A 63 -3.25 -18.06 0.24
C ILE A 63 -3.76 -19.35 0.89
N LYS A 64 -3.99 -20.34 0.05
CA LYS A 64 -4.40 -21.69 0.44
C LYS A 64 -3.91 -22.71 -0.60
N PRO A 65 -3.60 -23.97 -0.21
CA PRO A 65 -3.31 -25.02 -1.19
C PRO A 65 -4.54 -25.27 -2.06
N TYR A 66 -4.32 -25.46 -3.34
CA TYR A 66 -5.35 -25.87 -4.30
C TYR A 66 -5.16 -27.38 -4.61
N LEU A 67 -6.25 -28.13 -4.58
CA LEU A 67 -6.30 -29.50 -5.04
C LEU A 67 -7.42 -29.56 -6.08
N GLU A 68 -7.11 -30.09 -7.21
CA GLU A 68 -8.13 -30.45 -8.19
C GLU A 68 -9.03 -31.55 -7.59
N ASP A 69 -10.30 -31.38 -7.83
CA ASP A 69 -11.48 -32.07 -7.31
C ASP A 69 -11.30 -33.52 -6.85
N ASP A 70 -12.11 -33.94 -5.89
CA ASP A 70 -12.17 -35.23 -5.17
C ASP A 70 -12.26 -36.52 -6.02
N SER A 71 -11.71 -36.57 -7.19
CA SER A 71 -11.59 -37.79 -7.97
C SER A 71 -10.51 -38.70 -7.40
N ILE A 72 -10.94 -39.59 -6.53
CA ILE A 72 -10.51 -40.99 -6.19
C ILE A 72 -8.99 -41.36 -6.25
N SER A 73 -8.09 -40.52 -6.74
CA SER A 73 -6.66 -40.85 -6.89
C SER A 73 -5.70 -39.70 -6.60
N SER A 74 -6.14 -38.59 -6.03
CA SER A 74 -5.20 -37.54 -5.64
C SER A 74 -4.53 -37.89 -4.32
N GLU A 75 -3.34 -38.47 -4.38
CA GLU A 75 -2.41 -38.38 -3.26
C GLU A 75 -2.29 -36.90 -2.89
N GLY A 76 -2.74 -36.54 -1.68
CA GLY A 76 -2.59 -35.18 -1.16
C GLY A 76 -1.10 -34.79 -1.14
N TYR A 77 -0.82 -33.53 -0.99
CA TYR A 77 0.55 -33.05 -0.84
C TYR A 77 1.21 -33.67 0.40
N LYS A 78 2.52 -33.93 0.29
CA LYS A 78 3.30 -34.53 1.37
C LYS A 78 3.76 -33.46 2.35
N GLU A 79 3.98 -33.89 3.61
CA GLU A 79 4.58 -33.01 4.63
C GLU A 79 5.90 -32.40 4.12
N ASN A 80 6.07 -31.08 4.27
CA ASN A 80 7.21 -30.30 3.78
C ASN A 80 7.39 -30.30 2.24
N GLU A 81 6.37 -30.66 1.46
CA GLU A 81 6.43 -30.52 0.01
C GLU A 81 6.45 -29.02 -0.37
N LEU A 82 7.41 -28.63 -1.22
CA LEU A 82 7.45 -27.32 -1.82
C LEU A 82 6.35 -27.21 -2.87
N LEU A 83 5.35 -26.39 -2.61
CA LEU A 83 4.24 -26.16 -3.55
C LEU A 83 4.60 -25.15 -4.63
N GLY A 84 5.42 -24.16 -4.29
CA GLY A 84 5.85 -23.11 -5.21
C GLY A 84 6.40 -21.91 -4.46
N THR A 85 6.63 -20.83 -5.20
CA THR A 85 7.15 -19.58 -4.66
C THR A 85 6.07 -18.50 -4.78
N LEU A 86 5.95 -17.70 -3.75
CA LEU A 86 5.11 -16.51 -3.69
C LEU A 86 6.01 -15.29 -3.71
N THR A 87 5.78 -14.38 -4.67
CA THR A 87 6.44 -13.08 -4.74
C THR A 87 5.42 -11.97 -4.51
N ILE A 88 5.69 -11.09 -3.56
CA ILE A 88 4.86 -9.93 -3.24
C ILE A 88 5.66 -8.67 -3.51
N ILE A 89 5.17 -7.83 -4.41
CA ILE A 89 5.76 -6.54 -4.75
C ILE A 89 4.94 -5.45 -4.09
N GLY A 90 5.58 -4.72 -3.19
CA GLY A 90 5.01 -3.56 -2.52
C GLY A 90 5.31 -2.24 -3.23
N GLU A 91 5.20 -1.15 -2.50
CA GLU A 91 5.51 0.18 -3.03
C GLU A 91 7.02 0.40 -3.19
N ARG A 92 7.83 -0.11 -2.26
CA ARG A 92 9.30 0.04 -2.24
C ARG A 92 10.07 -1.23 -1.91
N HIS A 93 9.38 -2.34 -1.67
CA HIS A 93 10.01 -3.59 -1.26
C HIS A 93 9.42 -4.78 -1.99
N ILE A 94 10.25 -5.79 -2.21
CA ILE A 94 9.85 -7.11 -2.70
C ILE A 94 10.10 -8.12 -1.59
N ALA A 95 9.12 -8.97 -1.33
CA ALA A 95 9.22 -10.14 -0.48
C ALA A 95 9.02 -11.41 -1.31
N GLN A 96 9.82 -12.44 -1.06
CA GLN A 96 9.73 -13.71 -1.75
C GLN A 96 9.79 -14.85 -0.74
N TYR A 97 8.87 -15.82 -0.86
CA TYR A 97 8.70 -16.92 0.07
C TYR A 97 8.57 -18.24 -0.65
N ASP A 98 9.18 -19.27 -0.10
CA ASP A 98 8.93 -20.65 -0.48
C ASP A 98 7.73 -21.16 0.31
N ILE A 99 6.69 -21.61 -0.42
CA ILE A 99 5.46 -22.09 0.18
C ILE A 99 5.49 -23.59 0.30
N LEU A 100 5.46 -24.09 1.52
CA LEU A 100 5.49 -25.49 1.85
C LEU A 100 4.15 -25.97 2.40
N TYR A 101 3.84 -27.22 2.13
CA TYR A 101 2.66 -27.87 2.68
C TYR A 101 2.95 -28.48 4.05
N THR A 102 1.98 -28.39 4.95
CA THR A 102 1.97 -29.15 6.20
C THR A 102 0.64 -29.87 6.39
N GLU A 103 0.66 -31.12 6.79
CA GLU A 103 -0.55 -31.91 7.06
C GLU A 103 -1.28 -31.43 8.32
N SER A 104 -0.54 -30.92 9.29
CA SER A 104 -1.11 -30.47 10.55
C SER A 104 -1.47 -28.97 10.50
N PRO A 105 -2.76 -28.60 10.69
CA PRO A 105 -3.16 -27.19 10.77
C PRO A 105 -2.45 -26.40 11.86
N LYS A 106 -1.94 -27.10 12.88
CA LYS A 106 -1.22 -26.49 14.01
C LYS A 106 0.11 -25.87 13.59
N TYR A 107 0.75 -26.41 12.56
CA TYR A 107 2.03 -25.90 12.07
C TYR A 107 1.88 -24.93 10.90
N ALA A 108 0.67 -24.79 10.38
CA ALA A 108 0.39 -23.81 9.34
C ALA A 108 0.39 -22.38 9.90
N SER A 109 0.98 -21.48 9.14
CA SER A 109 0.95 -20.05 9.46
C SER A 109 -0.43 -19.49 9.14
N THR A 110 -1.20 -19.07 10.14
CA THR A 110 -2.51 -18.44 9.92
C THR A 110 -2.38 -16.96 9.60
N ILE A 111 -1.43 -16.27 10.26
CA ILE A 111 -1.04 -14.89 10.01
C ILE A 111 0.49 -14.84 9.97
N TYR A 112 1.01 -14.32 8.87
CA TYR A 112 2.44 -14.10 8.68
C TYR A 112 2.68 -12.61 8.47
N ASN A 113 3.36 -11.96 9.42
CA ASN A 113 3.69 -10.55 9.33
C ASN A 113 5.08 -10.39 8.71
N VAL A 114 5.14 -9.81 7.53
CA VAL A 114 6.39 -9.54 6.82
C VAL A 114 7.16 -8.43 7.51
N SER A 115 8.42 -8.70 7.87
CA SER A 115 9.34 -7.70 8.37
C SER A 115 10.12 -7.05 7.23
N TYR A 116 10.48 -5.78 7.35
CA TYR A 116 11.35 -5.11 6.37
C TYR A 116 12.71 -5.82 6.19
N ASN A 117 13.20 -6.51 7.22
CA ASN A 117 14.46 -7.27 7.13
C ASN A 117 14.37 -8.50 6.21
N GLU A 118 13.17 -9.00 5.96
CA GLU A 118 12.89 -10.13 5.06
C GLU A 118 12.65 -9.68 3.62
N THR A 119 12.64 -8.39 3.37
CA THR A 119 12.36 -7.81 2.08
C THR A 119 13.61 -7.24 1.42
N GLN A 120 13.58 -7.16 0.09
CA GLN A 120 14.58 -6.48 -0.71
C GLN A 120 14.03 -5.12 -1.16
N SER A 121 14.86 -4.08 -1.09
CA SER A 121 14.48 -2.76 -1.60
C SER A 121 14.26 -2.81 -3.12
N TYR A 122 13.18 -2.21 -3.57
CA TYR A 122 12.79 -2.13 -4.96
C TYR A 122 12.29 -0.72 -5.30
N ILE A 123 12.81 -0.15 -6.39
CA ILE A 123 12.31 1.14 -6.88
C ILE A 123 11.20 0.86 -7.90
N ASN A 124 9.96 1.01 -7.45
CA ASN A 124 8.81 0.89 -8.34
C ASN A 124 8.62 2.19 -9.14
N PRO A 125 8.78 2.18 -10.47
CA PRO A 125 8.65 3.39 -11.30
C PRO A 125 7.23 3.96 -11.33
N GLU A 126 6.22 3.18 -10.98
CA GLU A 126 4.81 3.61 -10.94
C GLU A 126 4.45 4.33 -9.63
N VAL A 127 5.31 4.23 -8.62
CA VAL A 127 5.08 4.82 -7.28
C VAL A 127 6.03 5.99 -7.07
N SER A 128 5.56 7.20 -7.36
CA SER A 128 6.35 8.42 -7.12
C SER A 128 6.50 8.74 -5.62
N MET A 129 5.47 8.42 -4.81
CA MET A 129 5.49 8.60 -3.35
C MET A 129 4.69 7.49 -2.66
N PRO A 130 5.27 6.75 -1.71
CA PRO A 130 4.57 5.72 -0.94
C PRO A 130 3.44 6.30 -0.09
N MET A 131 2.40 5.50 0.16
CA MET A 131 1.24 5.92 0.94
C MET A 131 1.59 6.38 2.36
N ALA A 132 2.57 5.74 3.01
CA ALA A 132 3.05 6.15 4.32
C ALA A 132 3.67 7.57 4.32
N GLU A 133 4.40 7.93 3.27
CA GLU A 133 4.95 9.29 3.10
C GLU A 133 3.84 10.31 2.84
N ILE A 134 2.90 9.95 1.99
CA ILE A 134 1.73 10.78 1.70
C ILE A 134 0.96 11.08 2.99
N ALA A 135 0.66 10.06 3.79
CA ALA A 135 -0.01 10.23 5.07
C ALA A 135 0.78 11.15 6.01
N ARG A 136 2.10 10.98 6.09
CA ARG A 136 2.99 11.84 6.91
C ARG A 136 2.92 13.31 6.48
N TYR A 137 2.99 13.59 5.18
CA TYR A 137 2.85 14.95 4.66
C TYR A 137 1.45 15.53 4.89
N ALA A 138 0.41 14.73 4.70
CA ALA A 138 -0.96 15.15 4.98
C ALA A 138 -1.15 15.58 6.44
N TRP A 139 -0.61 14.81 7.40
CA TRP A 139 -0.61 15.18 8.81
C TRP A 139 0.19 16.46 9.10
N ALA A 140 1.35 16.62 8.47
CA ALA A 140 2.18 17.82 8.62
C ALA A 140 1.45 19.08 8.08
N VAL A 141 0.79 18.96 6.93
CA VAL A 141 0.00 20.05 6.34
C VAL A 141 -1.20 20.39 7.22
N TYR A 142 -1.94 19.38 7.69
CA TYR A 142 -3.09 19.56 8.58
C TYR A 142 -2.70 20.25 9.91
N GLY A 143 -1.55 19.89 10.50
CA GLY A 143 -1.02 20.51 11.72
C GLY A 143 -0.34 21.86 11.49
N SER A 144 -0.17 22.32 10.25
CA SER A 144 0.51 23.56 9.94
C SER A 144 -0.38 24.78 10.19
N ARG A 145 0.28 25.92 10.52
CA ARG A 145 -0.46 27.19 10.68
C ARG A 145 -1.11 27.59 9.38
N ARG A 146 -2.39 27.99 9.46
CA ARG A 146 -3.16 28.49 8.32
C ARG A 146 -2.45 29.67 7.64
N LYS A 147 -2.23 29.54 6.32
CA LYS A 147 -1.60 30.58 5.47
C LYS A 147 -2.64 31.44 4.73
N PHE A 148 -3.74 30.81 4.28
CA PHE A 148 -4.76 31.48 3.49
C PHE A 148 -5.96 31.88 4.35
N ASN A 149 -6.09 33.20 4.63
CA ASN A 149 -7.21 33.72 5.41
C ASN A 149 -8.35 34.28 4.56
N GLN A 150 -8.09 34.55 3.26
CA GLN A 150 -9.02 35.23 2.37
C GLN A 150 -9.81 34.27 1.45
N ILE A 151 -9.40 33.01 1.34
CA ILE A 151 -10.08 32.03 0.49
C ILE A 151 -11.25 31.45 1.27
N VAL A 152 -12.40 32.09 1.12
CA VAL A 152 -13.62 31.74 1.86
C VAL A 152 -14.81 31.77 0.92
N SER A 153 -15.69 30.78 1.02
CA SER A 153 -16.99 30.74 0.35
C SER A 153 -18.10 30.53 1.36
N ASN A 154 -19.22 31.22 1.19
CA ASN A 154 -20.44 31.04 1.98
C ASN A 154 -21.59 30.72 1.02
N LYS A 155 -22.22 29.59 1.19
CA LYS A 155 -23.40 29.19 0.43
C LYS A 155 -24.33 28.33 1.30
N ASN A 156 -25.62 28.66 1.30
CA ASN A 156 -26.65 27.87 2.00
C ASN A 156 -26.34 27.58 3.48
N GLY A 157 -25.71 28.53 4.19
CA GLY A 157 -25.34 28.33 5.60
C GLY A 157 -24.09 27.48 5.84
N ILE A 158 -23.45 27.00 4.78
CA ILE A 158 -22.16 26.30 4.83
C ILE A 158 -21.05 27.28 4.46
N ARG A 159 -20.04 27.32 5.29
CA ARG A 159 -18.85 28.15 5.06
C ARG A 159 -17.63 27.27 4.81
N ALA A 160 -17.04 27.39 3.64
CA ALA A 160 -15.82 26.71 3.23
C ALA A 160 -14.61 27.64 3.32
N TYR A 161 -13.50 27.10 3.80
CA TYR A 161 -12.21 27.80 3.87
C TYR A 161 -11.14 26.91 3.26
N ILE A 162 -10.22 27.49 2.50
CA ILE A 162 -8.94 26.88 2.21
C ILE A 162 -7.93 27.38 3.26
N ASN A 163 -7.32 26.49 4.00
CA ASN A 163 -6.35 26.82 5.03
C ASN A 163 -4.94 26.86 4.45
N ASN A 164 -4.56 25.80 3.73
CA ASN A 164 -3.23 25.62 3.18
C ASN A 164 -3.27 24.88 1.84
N ILE A 165 -2.34 25.21 0.96
CA ILE A 165 -2.05 24.46 -0.26
C ILE A 165 -0.55 24.29 -0.34
N TYR A 166 -0.08 23.06 -0.51
CA TYR A 166 1.32 22.73 -0.71
C TYR A 166 1.47 21.81 -1.92
N SER A 167 2.54 22.00 -2.67
CA SER A 167 2.99 21.09 -3.71
C SER A 167 4.23 20.35 -3.19
N ILE A 168 4.21 19.04 -3.17
CA ILE A 168 5.30 18.19 -2.71
C ILE A 168 5.44 17.04 -3.70
N GLY A 169 6.58 16.99 -4.42
CA GLY A 169 6.73 16.08 -5.56
C GLY A 169 5.63 16.29 -6.58
N ASP A 170 5.01 15.22 -7.04
CA ASP A 170 3.91 15.22 -8.01
C ASP A 170 2.52 15.39 -7.36
N TYR A 171 2.45 15.80 -6.09
CA TYR A 171 1.20 15.87 -5.35
C TYR A 171 0.88 17.27 -4.84
N PHE A 172 -0.41 17.61 -4.87
CA PHE A 172 -0.96 18.77 -4.20
C PHE A 172 -1.67 18.36 -2.91
N PHE A 173 -1.29 18.98 -1.81
CA PHE A 173 -1.93 18.80 -0.50
C PHE A 173 -2.77 20.04 -0.20
N ILE A 174 -4.09 19.84 -0.08
CA ILE A 174 -5.05 20.92 0.16
C ILE A 174 -5.71 20.70 1.52
N ASP A 175 -5.44 21.62 2.44
CA ASP A 175 -6.10 21.66 3.74
C ASP A 175 -7.26 22.64 3.68
N TYR A 176 -8.45 22.15 3.95
CA TYR A 176 -9.67 22.94 3.94
C TYR A 176 -10.54 22.67 5.18
N THR A 177 -11.40 23.62 5.51
CA THR A 177 -12.36 23.50 6.59
C THR A 177 -13.76 23.82 6.07
N LEU A 178 -14.72 22.96 6.38
CA LEU A 178 -16.14 23.20 6.16
C LEU A 178 -16.82 23.43 7.50
N LYS A 179 -17.57 24.53 7.61
CA LYS A 179 -18.34 24.86 8.80
C LYS A 179 -19.83 24.94 8.46
N ASN A 180 -20.59 24.00 8.98
CA ASN A 180 -22.05 24.04 8.87
C ASN A 180 -22.60 24.97 9.95
N ARG A 181 -23.27 26.04 9.54
CA ARG A 181 -23.96 27.03 10.41
C ARG A 181 -25.48 26.82 10.46
N THR A 182 -25.96 25.79 9.78
CA THR A 182 -27.37 25.42 9.81
C THR A 182 -27.67 24.51 10.99
N ARG A 183 -28.95 24.30 11.27
CA ARG A 183 -29.43 23.33 12.26
C ARG A 183 -29.63 21.93 11.70
N ILE A 184 -29.43 21.77 10.39
CA ILE A 184 -29.60 20.51 9.66
C ILE A 184 -28.25 19.86 9.48
N ALA A 185 -28.14 18.57 9.75
CA ALA A 185 -26.95 17.80 9.43
C ALA A 185 -26.73 17.81 7.91
N TYR A 186 -25.47 17.90 7.49
CA TYR A 186 -25.11 17.95 6.08
C TYR A 186 -24.02 16.92 5.85
N ASP A 187 -24.30 15.98 4.97
CA ASP A 187 -23.35 14.97 4.54
C ASP A 187 -22.72 15.40 3.22
N ILE A 188 -21.38 15.29 3.13
CA ILE A 188 -20.66 15.60 1.91
C ILE A 188 -20.63 14.32 1.06
N GLU A 189 -21.34 14.35 -0.04
CA GLU A 189 -21.34 13.26 -1.00
C GLU A 189 -20.02 13.18 -1.77
N GLU A 190 -19.52 14.35 -2.23
CA GLU A 190 -18.33 14.41 -3.06
C GLU A 190 -17.61 15.76 -2.95
N ILE A 191 -16.30 15.75 -3.06
CA ILE A 191 -15.46 16.96 -3.21
C ILE A 191 -14.69 16.85 -4.51
N ARG A 192 -14.96 17.78 -5.42
CA ARG A 192 -14.29 17.89 -6.71
C ARG A 192 -13.32 19.05 -6.70
N VAL A 193 -12.08 18.81 -7.07
CA VAL A 193 -11.06 19.82 -7.26
C VAL A 193 -10.76 19.92 -8.75
N LYS A 194 -10.77 21.14 -9.28
CA LYS A 194 -10.52 21.40 -10.70
C LYS A 194 -9.34 22.36 -10.84
N LEU A 195 -8.41 21.99 -11.71
CA LEU A 195 -7.35 22.88 -12.16
C LEU A 195 -7.81 23.55 -13.44
N THR A 196 -7.89 24.90 -13.43
CA THR A 196 -8.30 25.71 -14.58
C THR A 196 -7.27 26.76 -14.91
N ASP A 197 -7.13 27.10 -16.17
CA ASP A 197 -6.24 28.17 -16.60
C ASP A 197 -6.69 29.52 -16.03
N LYS A 198 -5.73 30.33 -15.55
CA LYS A 198 -5.98 31.61 -14.93
C LYS A 198 -6.45 32.68 -15.93
N LYS A 199 -6.10 32.55 -17.21
CA LYS A 199 -6.47 33.49 -18.27
C LYS A 199 -7.27 32.81 -19.37
N GLU A 200 -8.55 33.10 -19.44
CA GLU A 200 -9.36 32.85 -20.63
C GLU A 200 -9.14 33.99 -21.61
N THR A 201 -8.46 33.74 -22.72
CA THR A 201 -8.45 34.68 -23.86
C THR A 201 -9.51 34.21 -24.84
N LYS A 202 -10.19 35.17 -25.51
CA LYS A 202 -11.31 34.91 -26.45
C LYS A 202 -11.00 33.92 -27.59
N ALA A 203 -9.75 33.49 -27.74
CA ALA A 203 -9.28 32.63 -28.82
C ALA A 203 -8.69 31.27 -28.32
N THR A 204 -8.72 30.97 -27.02
CA THR A 204 -8.11 29.77 -26.48
C THR A 204 -9.15 28.92 -25.76
N ASN A 205 -9.26 27.64 -26.09
CA ASN A 205 -10.06 26.70 -25.31
C ASN A 205 -9.45 26.60 -23.89
N SER A 206 -10.22 27.00 -22.88
CA SER A 206 -9.81 26.81 -21.48
C SER A 206 -9.80 25.32 -21.15
N GLN A 207 -8.64 24.81 -20.76
CA GLN A 207 -8.51 23.43 -20.33
C GLN A 207 -8.82 23.33 -18.84
N THR A 208 -9.82 22.53 -18.51
CA THR A 208 -10.16 22.22 -17.12
C THR A 208 -9.81 20.76 -16.86
N ILE A 209 -8.91 20.51 -15.92
CA ILE A 209 -8.53 19.16 -15.49
C ILE A 209 -9.18 18.91 -14.14
N GLU A 210 -9.97 17.85 -14.03
CA GLU A 210 -10.52 17.41 -12.76
C GLU A 210 -9.50 16.50 -12.08
N LEU A 211 -9.15 16.82 -10.83
CA LEU A 211 -8.19 16.08 -10.04
C LEU A 211 -8.94 15.12 -9.13
N THR A 212 -8.62 13.83 -9.23
CA THR A 212 -9.18 12.80 -8.35
C THR A 212 -8.35 12.71 -7.07
N PRO A 213 -8.96 12.78 -5.87
CA PRO A 213 -8.22 12.64 -4.63
C PRO A 213 -7.68 11.21 -4.50
N VAL A 214 -6.38 11.08 -4.23
CA VAL A 214 -5.74 9.79 -3.98
C VAL A 214 -5.95 9.35 -2.53
N PHE A 215 -6.08 10.32 -1.62
CA PHE A 215 -6.32 10.10 -0.20
C PHE A 215 -7.07 11.27 0.43
N SER A 216 -7.89 10.99 1.42
CA SER A 216 -8.62 12.01 2.19
C SER A 216 -8.55 11.67 3.68
N MET A 217 -8.11 12.65 4.48
CA MET A 217 -8.21 12.59 5.94
C MET A 217 -9.56 13.14 6.38
N ASN A 218 -10.21 12.49 7.33
CA ASN A 218 -11.44 12.99 7.97
C ASN A 218 -12.60 13.30 7.02
N ASN A 219 -13.21 12.28 6.44
CA ASN A 219 -14.38 12.41 5.55
C ASN A 219 -15.71 12.68 6.29
N THR A 220 -15.72 12.79 7.61
CA THR A 220 -16.95 12.96 8.39
C THR A 220 -17.22 14.41 8.71
N VAL A 221 -18.35 14.93 8.23
CA VAL A 221 -18.91 16.22 8.65
C VAL A 221 -20.05 15.96 9.62
N SER A 222 -19.85 16.22 10.90
CA SER A 222 -20.94 16.20 11.86
C SER A 222 -21.66 17.54 11.90
N SER A 223 -22.98 17.52 12.15
CA SER A 223 -23.82 18.72 12.30
C SER A 223 -23.23 19.68 13.34
N GLY A 224 -23.09 20.96 12.96
CA GLY A 224 -22.70 22.03 13.86
C GLY A 224 -21.22 22.14 14.20
N ARG A 225 -20.33 21.30 13.64
CA ARG A 225 -18.89 21.33 13.92
C ARG A 225 -18.04 21.64 12.67
N THR A 226 -16.91 22.27 12.93
CA THR A 226 -15.86 22.51 11.93
C THR A 226 -15.14 21.20 11.66
N THR A 227 -15.09 20.77 10.41
CA THR A 227 -14.29 19.61 9.99
C THR A 227 -13.14 20.14 9.14
N GLY A 228 -11.93 19.80 9.55
CA GLY A 228 -10.73 20.02 8.74
C GLY A 228 -10.39 18.71 8.02
N THR A 229 -10.12 18.80 6.74
CA THR A 229 -9.72 17.65 5.93
C THR A 229 -8.55 18.05 5.06
N CYS A 230 -7.55 17.19 4.98
CA CYS A 230 -6.46 17.34 4.04
C CYS A 230 -6.70 16.38 2.87
N LEU A 231 -6.81 16.93 1.67
CA LEU A 231 -6.89 16.17 0.43
C LEU A 231 -5.56 16.33 -0.30
N TYR A 232 -5.10 15.27 -0.96
CA TYR A 232 -4.01 15.40 -1.89
C TYR A 232 -4.35 14.74 -3.22
N PHE A 233 -3.81 15.30 -4.27
CA PHE A 233 -4.05 14.94 -5.65
C PHE A 233 -2.73 14.74 -6.35
N ARG A 234 -2.67 13.76 -7.25
CA ARG A 234 -1.54 13.61 -8.16
C ARG A 234 -1.70 14.62 -9.30
N SER A 235 -0.63 15.35 -9.60
CA SER A 235 -0.56 16.29 -10.74
C SER A 235 -0.48 15.55 -12.07
#